data_d634e367916e62f52b6b2999e9e3f946
#
_entry.id   d634e367916e62f52b6b2999e9e3f946
#
_cell.length_a   1.000
_cell.length_b   1.000
_cell.length_c   1.000
_cell.angle_alpha   90.00
_cell.angle_beta   90.00
_cell.angle_gamma   90.00
#
_symmetry.space_group_name_H-M   'P 1'
#
loop_
_entity.id
_entity.type
_entity.pdbx_description
1 polymer ?
#
loop_
_entity_poly.entity_id
_entity_poly.type
_entity_poly.pdbx_seq_one_letter_code
_entity_poly.pdbx_strand_id
1 'polypeptide(L)'
;MNENATDTDLDVTEESTALVRRHPRDVVLMPVMDVAFANKRLAELQEFCASYLAESKDGGQDGGDYGLIPGAGKKKVLLKSGSEKLCDVYGLADHYRILEKVEDFTTGLFDYVIECSLVRKTDEMFVGSGLGSCSSFESKYRWRDARRICPQCGADTI
;
A
#
# COMPACT_ATOMS: atom_id res chain seq x y z
N MET A 1 -9.32 78.50 23.57
CA MET A 1 -8.58 78.08 22.41
C MET A 1 -8.91 76.64 22.19
N ASN A 2 -9.68 76.42 21.16
CA ASN A 2 -10.23 75.15 20.79
C ASN A 2 -9.21 74.27 20.05
N GLU A 3 -9.10 73.05 20.41
CA GLU A 3 -8.58 72.04 19.55
C GLU A 3 -9.53 70.85 19.49
N ASN A 4 -10.21 70.78 18.34
CA ASN A 4 -11.04 69.63 17.96
C ASN A 4 -10.10 68.55 17.40
N ALA A 5 -10.05 67.43 18.05
CA ALA A 5 -9.54 66.19 17.47
C ALA A 5 -10.75 65.41 16.91
N THR A 6 -10.79 65.28 15.62
CA THR A 6 -11.74 64.43 14.87
C THR A 6 -11.33 62.97 15.01
N ASP A 7 -12.15 62.24 15.74
CA ASP A 7 -12.11 60.80 15.86
C ASP A 7 -12.65 60.19 14.55
N THR A 8 -11.79 59.53 13.80
CA THR A 8 -12.18 58.83 12.56
C THR A 8 -12.51 57.38 12.92
N ASP A 9 -13.75 57.13 13.17
CA ASP A 9 -14.29 55.77 13.31
C ASP A 9 -14.02 54.96 12.02
N LEU A 10 -13.07 54.05 12.10
CA LEU A 10 -12.90 52.99 11.11
C LEU A 10 -13.95 51.91 11.41
N ASP A 11 -15.05 51.95 10.69
CA ASP A 11 -16.05 50.93 10.62
C ASP A 11 -15.48 49.64 10.00
N VAL A 12 -14.93 48.76 10.85
CA VAL A 12 -14.50 47.44 10.45
C VAL A 12 -15.77 46.56 10.35
N THR A 13 -16.32 46.49 9.15
CA THR A 13 -17.34 45.50 8.84
C THR A 13 -16.72 44.11 9.00
N GLU A 14 -17.02 43.50 10.15
CA GLU A 14 -16.80 42.09 10.36
C GLU A 14 -17.68 41.31 9.35
N GLU A 15 -17.09 40.95 8.17
CA GLU A 15 -17.62 39.87 7.34
C GLU A 15 -17.53 38.57 8.18
N SER A 16 -18.63 38.30 8.88
CA SER A 16 -18.85 37.03 9.51
C SER A 16 -18.81 35.93 8.48
N THR A 17 -17.64 35.33 8.29
CA THR A 17 -17.50 34.02 7.64
C THR A 17 -18.15 32.96 8.51
N ALA A 18 -19.47 32.95 8.52
CA ALA A 18 -20.26 31.89 9.11
C ALA A 18 -19.86 30.57 8.41
N LEU A 19 -18.99 29.81 9.06
CA LEU A 19 -18.74 28.42 8.70
C LEU A 19 -20.09 27.69 8.75
N VAL A 20 -20.73 27.55 7.61
CA VAL A 20 -21.94 26.75 7.46
C VAL A 20 -21.58 25.33 7.86
N ARG A 21 -21.92 24.97 9.09
CA ARG A 21 -21.82 23.57 9.57
C ARG A 21 -22.81 22.75 8.73
N ARG A 22 -22.31 22.18 7.62
CA ARG A 22 -23.08 21.20 6.86
C ARG A 22 -23.31 20.00 7.76
N HIS A 23 -24.57 19.63 7.94
CA HIS A 23 -24.95 18.46 8.73
C HIS A 23 -24.34 17.22 8.04
N PRO A 24 -23.75 16.25 8.79
CA PRO A 24 -23.15 15.04 8.21
C PRO A 24 -24.09 14.24 7.29
N ARG A 25 -25.41 14.45 7.44
CA ARG A 25 -26.44 13.80 6.60
C ARG A 25 -26.61 14.42 5.22
N ASP A 26 -26.05 15.61 4.97
CA ASP A 26 -26.22 16.33 3.71
C ASP A 26 -25.05 16.07 2.74
N VAL A 27 -24.04 15.31 3.15
CA VAL A 27 -22.92 14.91 2.29
C VAL A 27 -23.26 13.61 1.62
N VAL A 28 -24.00 13.67 0.51
CA VAL A 28 -24.14 12.55 -0.38
C VAL A 28 -22.83 12.43 -1.16
N LEU A 29 -22.05 11.36 -0.89
CA LEU A 29 -20.87 11.04 -1.68
C LEU A 29 -21.34 10.57 -3.07
N MET A 30 -21.20 11.45 -4.04
CA MET A 30 -21.46 11.10 -5.44
C MET A 30 -20.21 10.43 -6.04
N PRO A 31 -20.39 9.39 -6.86
CA PRO A 31 -19.27 8.82 -7.62
C PRO A 31 -18.59 9.91 -8.47
N VAL A 32 -17.25 9.92 -8.45
CA VAL A 32 -16.45 10.88 -9.24
C VAL A 32 -16.57 10.61 -10.75
N MET A 33 -16.95 9.39 -11.12
CA MET A 33 -17.09 8.98 -12.51
C MET A 33 -18.44 8.26 -12.74
N ASP A 34 -18.93 8.33 -13.96
CA ASP A 34 -20.12 7.59 -14.38
C ASP A 34 -19.90 6.07 -14.32
N VAL A 35 -20.95 5.32 -13.98
CA VAL A 35 -20.91 3.86 -13.83
C VAL A 35 -20.53 3.17 -15.14
N ALA A 36 -21.01 3.66 -16.28
CA ALA A 36 -20.67 3.09 -17.59
C ALA A 36 -19.18 3.26 -17.90
N PHE A 37 -18.61 4.43 -17.58
CA PHE A 37 -17.18 4.69 -17.70
C PHE A 37 -16.35 3.81 -16.76
N ALA A 38 -16.78 3.65 -15.49
CA ALA A 38 -16.13 2.79 -14.54
C ALA A 38 -16.09 1.33 -14.99
N ASN A 39 -17.21 0.81 -15.50
CA ASN A 39 -17.30 -0.56 -16.03
C ASN A 39 -16.40 -0.76 -17.26
N LYS A 40 -16.38 0.21 -18.18
CA LYS A 40 -15.48 0.17 -19.35
C LYS A 40 -14.03 0.12 -18.89
N ARG A 41 -13.65 0.98 -17.94
CA ARG A 41 -12.27 1.02 -17.41
C ARG A 41 -11.89 -0.28 -16.71
N LEU A 42 -12.80 -0.88 -15.97
CA LEU A 42 -12.58 -2.18 -15.33
C LEU A 42 -12.35 -3.29 -16.37
N ALA A 43 -13.15 -3.34 -17.43
CA ALA A 43 -12.96 -4.31 -18.51
C ALA A 43 -11.60 -4.15 -19.22
N GLU A 44 -11.18 -2.93 -19.52
CA GLU A 44 -9.87 -2.62 -20.09
C GLU A 44 -8.72 -3.09 -19.16
N LEU A 45 -8.86 -2.88 -17.84
CA LEU A 45 -7.87 -3.35 -16.87
C LEU A 45 -7.82 -4.88 -16.78
N GLN A 46 -8.96 -5.55 -16.83
CA GLN A 46 -9.04 -7.01 -16.82
C GLN A 46 -8.39 -7.62 -18.08
N GLU A 47 -8.68 -7.06 -19.24
CA GLU A 47 -8.07 -7.46 -20.50
C GLU A 47 -6.55 -7.23 -20.48
N PHE A 48 -6.10 -6.08 -19.99
CA PHE A 48 -4.69 -5.78 -19.83
C PHE A 48 -4.01 -6.80 -18.91
N CYS A 49 -4.58 -7.07 -17.74
CA CYS A 49 -4.01 -8.07 -16.82
C CYS A 49 -3.95 -9.47 -17.45
N ALA A 50 -5.00 -9.88 -18.15
CA ALA A 50 -5.05 -11.18 -18.79
C ALA A 50 -4.06 -11.34 -19.96
N SER A 51 -3.75 -10.26 -20.68
CA SER A 51 -2.84 -10.28 -21.82
C SER A 51 -1.36 -10.04 -21.47
N TYR A 52 -1.13 -9.26 -20.40
CA TYR A 52 0.22 -8.78 -20.06
C TYR A 52 0.87 -9.57 -18.92
N LEU A 53 0.08 -10.07 -17.97
CA LEU A 53 0.60 -10.80 -16.82
C LEU A 53 0.53 -12.31 -17.05
N ALA A 54 1.62 -13.01 -16.71
CA ALA A 54 1.72 -14.45 -16.81
C ALA A 54 1.31 -15.15 -15.51
N GLU A 55 0.53 -16.23 -15.62
CA GLU A 55 0.16 -17.04 -14.46
C GLU A 55 1.33 -17.93 -14.03
N SER A 56 1.64 -17.90 -12.73
CA SER A 56 2.61 -18.80 -12.10
C SER A 56 1.94 -20.10 -11.69
N LYS A 57 2.62 -21.23 -11.96
CA LYS A 57 2.21 -22.57 -11.52
C LYS A 57 2.81 -22.94 -10.18
N ASP A 58 3.95 -22.36 -9.82
CA ASP A 58 4.78 -22.72 -8.66
C ASP A 58 4.89 -21.61 -7.61
N GLY A 59 3.86 -20.75 -7.50
CA GLY A 59 3.86 -19.65 -6.52
C GLY A 59 4.95 -18.61 -6.72
N GLY A 60 5.38 -18.40 -7.96
CA GLY A 60 6.35 -17.38 -8.35
C GLY A 60 7.77 -17.90 -8.62
N GLN A 61 8.07 -19.17 -8.37
CA GLN A 61 9.41 -19.74 -8.63
C GLN A 61 9.71 -19.86 -10.13
N ASP A 62 8.67 -20.00 -10.94
CA ASP A 62 8.71 -20.04 -12.40
C ASP A 62 8.75 -18.66 -13.07
N GLY A 63 8.84 -17.58 -12.28
CA GLY A 63 8.85 -16.20 -12.78
C GLY A 63 7.49 -15.67 -13.21
N GLY A 64 6.39 -16.33 -12.88
CA GLY A 64 5.04 -15.84 -13.15
C GLY A 64 4.68 -14.59 -12.33
N ASP A 65 3.70 -13.86 -12.80
CA ASP A 65 3.31 -12.53 -12.27
C ASP A 65 2.18 -12.59 -11.25
N TYR A 66 1.34 -13.62 -11.32
CA TYR A 66 0.28 -13.89 -10.35
C TYR A 66 0.05 -15.40 -10.22
N GLY A 67 -0.45 -15.84 -9.09
CA GLY A 67 -0.67 -17.26 -8.88
C GLY A 67 -1.13 -17.60 -7.47
N LEU A 68 -1.15 -18.91 -7.19
CA LEU A 68 -1.47 -19.43 -5.87
C LEU A 68 -0.20 -19.49 -5.02
N ILE A 69 -0.24 -18.91 -3.84
CA ILE A 69 0.85 -19.11 -2.85
C ILE A 69 0.54 -20.38 -2.05
N PRO A 70 1.46 -21.37 -2.02
CA PRO A 70 1.30 -22.56 -1.21
C PRO A 70 1.03 -22.22 0.26
N GLY A 71 -0.04 -22.74 0.84
CA GLY A 71 -0.44 -22.48 2.23
C GLY A 71 -1.24 -21.21 2.47
N ALA A 72 -1.42 -20.33 1.47
CA ALA A 72 -2.17 -19.07 1.62
C ALA A 72 -3.63 -19.14 1.13
N GLY A 73 -4.13 -20.35 0.80
CA GLY A 73 -5.50 -20.57 0.35
C GLY A 73 -5.64 -20.79 -1.15
N LYS A 74 -6.87 -20.66 -1.67
CA LYS A 74 -7.20 -20.96 -3.08
C LYS A 74 -7.34 -19.70 -3.94
N LYS A 75 -7.06 -18.51 -3.40
CA LYS A 75 -7.15 -17.26 -4.16
C LYS A 75 -5.82 -16.96 -4.83
N LYS A 76 -5.88 -16.63 -6.12
CA LYS A 76 -4.72 -16.11 -6.85
C LYS A 76 -4.38 -14.73 -6.32
N VAL A 77 -3.09 -14.48 -6.13
CA VAL A 77 -2.54 -13.20 -5.67
C VAL A 77 -1.52 -12.69 -6.66
N LEU A 78 -1.34 -11.38 -6.68
CA LEU A 78 -0.27 -10.75 -7.45
C LEU A 78 1.06 -11.07 -6.77
N LEU A 79 2.04 -11.50 -7.56
CA LEU A 79 3.40 -11.81 -7.11
C LEU A 79 4.30 -10.60 -7.31
N LYS A 80 5.53 -10.67 -6.80
CA LYS A 80 6.50 -9.57 -6.88
C LYS A 80 6.77 -9.13 -8.32
N SER A 81 7.04 -10.07 -9.23
CA SER A 81 7.25 -9.79 -10.66
C SER A 81 6.07 -9.07 -11.31
N GLY A 82 4.85 -9.46 -10.98
CA GLY A 82 3.64 -8.80 -11.48
C GLY A 82 3.47 -7.38 -10.94
N SER A 83 3.79 -7.15 -9.66
CA SER A 83 3.73 -5.80 -9.09
C SER A 83 4.80 -4.88 -9.69
N GLU A 84 6.02 -5.37 -9.92
CA GLU A 84 7.08 -4.61 -10.58
C GLU A 84 6.69 -4.22 -12.02
N LYS A 85 6.14 -5.17 -12.80
CA LYS A 85 5.62 -4.88 -14.15
C LYS A 85 4.50 -3.85 -14.16
N LEU A 86 3.57 -3.92 -13.22
CA LEU A 86 2.51 -2.91 -13.09
C LEU A 86 3.08 -1.54 -12.73
N CYS A 87 4.03 -1.47 -11.79
CA CYS A 87 4.69 -0.21 -11.46
C CYS A 87 5.36 0.41 -12.68
N ASP A 88 6.02 -0.39 -13.51
CA ASP A 88 6.67 0.11 -14.73
C ASP A 88 5.66 0.63 -15.75
N VAL A 89 4.58 -0.11 -16.02
CA VAL A 89 3.53 0.31 -16.97
C VAL A 89 2.84 1.59 -16.54
N TYR A 90 2.58 1.74 -15.22
CA TYR A 90 1.94 2.95 -14.69
C TYR A 90 2.92 4.08 -14.37
N GLY A 91 4.22 3.88 -14.62
CA GLY A 91 5.26 4.87 -14.32
C GLY A 91 5.36 5.19 -12.83
N LEU A 92 5.21 4.18 -11.99
CA LEU A 92 5.29 4.30 -10.53
C LEU A 92 6.66 3.85 -10.03
N ALA A 93 7.14 4.51 -8.96
CA ALA A 93 8.27 4.10 -8.17
C ALA A 93 7.81 3.73 -6.75
N ASP A 94 8.36 2.67 -6.22
CA ASP A 94 8.12 2.20 -4.86
C ASP A 94 9.21 2.71 -3.92
N HIS A 95 8.79 3.19 -2.74
CA HIS A 95 9.65 3.62 -1.65
C HIS A 95 9.29 2.87 -0.38
N TYR A 96 10.29 2.34 0.30
CA TYR A 96 10.11 1.57 1.52
C TYR A 96 10.61 2.33 2.74
N ARG A 97 9.82 2.35 3.81
CA ARG A 97 10.18 2.91 5.09
C ARG A 97 9.89 1.91 6.21
N ILE A 98 10.89 1.60 7.00
CA ILE A 98 10.71 0.80 8.20
C ILE A 98 10.05 1.69 9.25
N LEU A 99 8.85 1.32 9.71
CA LEU A 99 8.12 2.01 10.76
C LEU A 99 8.46 1.48 12.14
N GLU A 100 8.50 0.15 12.24
CA GLU A 100 8.84 -0.54 13.49
C GLU A 100 9.84 -1.64 13.19
N LYS A 101 10.78 -1.81 14.10
CA LYS A 101 11.83 -2.83 14.03
C LYS A 101 12.12 -3.34 15.43
N VAL A 102 11.94 -4.63 15.64
CA VAL A 102 12.35 -5.33 16.87
C VAL A 102 13.32 -6.43 16.49
N GLU A 103 14.52 -6.42 17.08
CA GLU A 103 15.54 -7.44 16.89
C GLU A 103 16.04 -7.89 18.25
N ASP A 104 15.57 -9.03 18.71
CA ASP A 104 16.05 -9.65 19.96
C ASP A 104 16.73 -10.98 19.64
N PHE A 105 18.05 -10.95 19.66
CA PHE A 105 18.87 -12.13 19.40
C PHE A 105 18.81 -13.13 20.55
N THR A 106 18.36 -12.74 21.75
CA THR A 106 18.26 -13.62 22.92
C THR A 106 17.06 -14.54 22.80
N THR A 107 15.92 -13.99 22.40
CA THR A 107 14.68 -14.75 22.22
C THR A 107 14.49 -15.24 20.79
N GLY A 108 15.25 -14.71 19.82
CA GLY A 108 15.08 -14.97 18.41
C GLY A 108 13.87 -14.27 17.80
N LEU A 109 13.37 -13.21 18.48
CA LEU A 109 12.30 -12.39 17.96
C LEU A 109 12.83 -11.35 16.98
N PHE A 110 12.38 -11.45 15.74
CA PHE A 110 12.60 -10.43 14.71
C PHE A 110 11.23 -10.01 14.18
N ASP A 111 10.90 -8.74 14.35
CA ASP A 111 9.60 -8.19 13.94
C ASP A 111 9.83 -6.89 13.20
N TYR A 112 9.17 -6.77 12.03
CA TYR A 112 9.29 -5.60 11.16
C TYR A 112 7.93 -5.16 10.67
N VAL A 113 7.67 -3.86 10.74
CA VAL A 113 6.56 -3.20 10.08
C VAL A 113 7.14 -2.23 9.06
N ILE A 114 6.77 -2.43 7.80
CA ILE A 114 7.29 -1.67 6.67
C ILE A 114 6.13 -1.01 5.93
N GLU A 115 6.28 0.28 5.66
CA GLU A 115 5.41 1.01 4.73
C GLU A 115 6.04 0.99 3.34
N CYS A 116 5.24 0.63 2.34
CA CYS A 116 5.54 0.82 0.93
C CYS A 116 4.70 1.97 0.41
N SER A 117 5.32 3.01 -0.10
CA SER A 117 4.68 4.16 -0.73
C SER A 117 4.93 4.12 -2.23
N LEU A 118 3.88 4.37 -3.02
CA LEU A 118 3.97 4.49 -4.46
C LEU A 118 3.93 5.97 -4.85
N VAL A 119 4.89 6.39 -5.66
CA VAL A 119 4.97 7.74 -6.22
C VAL A 119 5.07 7.66 -7.74
N ARG A 120 4.58 8.68 -8.43
CA ARG A 120 4.70 8.78 -9.88
C ARG A 120 6.12 9.20 -10.26
N LYS A 121 6.78 8.47 -11.17
CA LYS A 121 8.17 8.73 -11.59
C LYS A 121 8.38 10.12 -12.23
N THR A 122 7.33 10.72 -12.80
CA THR A 122 7.45 11.99 -13.55
C THR A 122 7.49 13.23 -12.68
N ASP A 123 6.77 13.24 -11.57
CA ASP A 123 6.55 14.42 -10.72
C ASP A 123 6.61 14.11 -9.22
N GLU A 124 7.00 12.88 -8.89
CA GLU A 124 7.07 12.38 -7.51
C GLU A 124 5.74 12.49 -6.72
N MET A 125 4.62 12.66 -7.45
CA MET A 125 3.32 12.76 -6.80
C MET A 125 2.98 11.45 -6.08
N PHE A 126 2.63 11.57 -4.80
CA PHE A 126 2.17 10.44 -3.99
C PHE A 126 0.86 9.86 -4.56
N VAL A 127 0.83 8.55 -4.75
CA VAL A 127 -0.32 7.82 -5.30
C VAL A 127 -1.03 7.04 -4.21
N GLY A 128 -0.28 6.39 -3.34
CA GLY A 128 -0.84 5.60 -2.25
C GLY A 128 0.23 4.88 -1.45
N SER A 129 -0.14 4.33 -0.31
CA SER A 129 0.76 3.49 0.49
C SER A 129 0.04 2.27 1.06
N GLY A 130 0.84 1.28 1.43
CA GLY A 130 0.39 0.07 2.10
C GLY A 130 1.37 -0.34 3.19
N LEU A 131 0.85 -1.04 4.20
CA LEU A 131 1.63 -1.57 5.29
C LEU A 131 1.82 -3.08 5.12
N GLY A 132 3.03 -3.54 5.37
CA GLY A 132 3.36 -4.95 5.50
C GLY A 132 4.06 -5.22 6.82
N SER A 133 3.77 -6.36 7.43
CA SER A 133 4.46 -6.81 8.64
C SER A 133 4.92 -8.25 8.49
N CYS A 134 6.02 -8.59 9.16
CA CYS A 134 6.48 -9.97 9.27
C CYS A 134 7.15 -10.17 10.63
N SER A 135 6.93 -11.35 11.20
CA SER A 135 7.51 -11.75 12.49
C SER A 135 8.10 -13.15 12.40
N SER A 136 9.26 -13.34 13.03
CA SER A 136 9.86 -14.68 13.19
C SER A 136 8.98 -15.61 14.03
N PHE A 137 8.04 -15.04 14.82
CA PHE A 137 7.11 -15.80 15.67
C PHE A 137 5.78 -16.12 14.99
N GLU A 138 5.62 -15.79 13.73
CA GLU A 138 4.47 -16.30 12.96
C GLU A 138 4.47 -17.83 12.95
N SER A 139 3.30 -18.43 13.11
CA SER A 139 3.15 -19.89 13.21
C SER A 139 3.79 -20.66 12.05
N LYS A 140 3.83 -20.05 10.87
CA LYS A 140 4.45 -20.60 9.66
C LYS A 140 5.98 -20.70 9.77
N TYR A 141 6.63 -19.81 10.53
CA TYR A 141 8.09 -19.70 10.59
C TYR A 141 8.67 -20.07 11.94
N ARG A 142 7.85 -19.99 13.00
CA ARG A 142 8.27 -20.23 14.38
C ARG A 142 8.74 -21.66 14.63
N TRP A 143 8.10 -22.62 13.96
CA TRP A 143 8.39 -24.04 14.14
C TRP A 143 8.88 -24.61 12.82
N ARG A 144 10.13 -25.03 12.81
CA ARG A 144 10.71 -25.80 11.69
C ARG A 144 11.06 -27.17 12.22
N ASP A 145 10.70 -28.19 11.44
CA ASP A 145 11.20 -29.53 11.68
C ASP A 145 12.73 -29.50 11.55
N ALA A 146 13.43 -29.81 12.62
CA ALA A 146 14.87 -29.95 12.58
C ALA A 146 15.20 -31.15 11.67
N ARG A 147 15.57 -30.87 10.44
CA ARG A 147 16.11 -31.91 9.57
C ARG A 147 17.49 -32.27 10.11
N ARG A 148 17.60 -33.48 10.66
CA ARG A 148 18.84 -33.99 11.20
C ARG A 148 19.86 -34.38 10.13
N ILE A 149 19.45 -34.41 8.87
CA ILE A 149 20.25 -34.85 7.73
C ILE A 149 20.62 -33.66 6.87
N CYS A 150 21.92 -33.46 6.63
CA CYS A 150 22.41 -32.45 5.70
C CYS A 150 21.88 -32.73 4.29
N PRO A 151 21.21 -31.76 3.63
CA PRO A 151 20.66 -31.97 2.29
C PRO A 151 21.72 -32.14 1.19
N GLN A 152 22.98 -31.77 1.46
CA GLN A 152 24.08 -31.85 0.49
C GLN A 152 24.89 -33.14 0.60
N CYS A 153 25.19 -33.59 1.81
CA CYS A 153 26.07 -34.76 2.01
C CYS A 153 25.38 -35.94 2.73
N GLY A 154 24.15 -35.79 3.19
CA GLY A 154 23.42 -36.84 3.92
C GLY A 154 23.94 -37.14 5.32
N ALA A 155 24.91 -36.38 5.83
CA ALA A 155 25.41 -36.57 7.18
C ALA A 155 24.40 -36.10 8.23
N ASP A 156 24.37 -36.77 9.39
CA ASP A 156 23.60 -36.34 10.55
C ASP A 156 24.20 -35.03 11.12
N THR A 157 23.39 -34.03 11.34
CA THR A 157 23.79 -32.68 11.73
C THR A 157 23.64 -32.41 13.23
N ILE A 158 23.60 -33.47 14.06
CA ILE A 158 23.57 -33.31 15.53
C ILE A 158 24.93 -32.91 16.05
#